data_1e084965ae45ae00de75558cbe138695
#
_entry.id   1e084965ae45ae00de75558cbe138695
#
_cell.length_a   1.000
_cell.length_b   1.000
_cell.length_c   1.000
_cell.angle_alpha   90.00
_cell.angle_beta   90.00
_cell.angle_gamma   90.00
#
_symmetry.space_group_name_H-M   'P 1'
#
loop_
_entity.id
_entity.type
_entity.pdbx_description
1 polymer ?
#
loop_
_entity_poly.entity_id
_entity_poly.type
_entity_poly.pdbx_seq_one_letter_code
_entity_poly.pdbx_strand_id
1 'polypeptide(L)'
;MSVRLDVSAEIDASVPVVWNVLIDWAGQSRWIPLTTVRVINDHDAGVGVRAEALSGIWLGHIPLGLLDRFIVTGWSPPIGDSAELEILHLGPYFTGEGVFRLEEHNGRTTVLCTELFTLPGGRVVEWLGRLAMPVLRAGFVRSLRALAAVTEAR
;
A
#
# COMPACT_ATOMS: atom_id res chain seq x y z
N MET A 1 14.16 3.08 14.49
CA MET A 1 14.73 3.43 13.15
C MET A 1 13.62 3.86 12.24
N SER A 2 13.75 4.98 11.59
CA SER A 2 12.81 5.44 10.55
C SER A 2 13.44 5.22 9.18
N VAL A 3 12.66 4.66 8.26
CA VAL A 3 13.07 4.35 6.89
C VAL A 3 12.07 4.99 5.94
N ARG A 4 12.57 5.68 4.92
CA ARG A 4 11.77 6.18 3.81
C ARG A 4 11.99 5.33 2.57
N LEU A 5 10.91 4.95 1.93
CA LEU A 5 10.89 4.24 0.66
C LEU A 5 10.01 4.99 -0.33
N ASP A 6 10.57 5.38 -1.46
CA ASP A 6 9.83 5.96 -2.59
C ASP A 6 9.93 5.00 -3.77
N VAL A 7 8.80 4.62 -4.32
CA VAL A 7 8.69 3.80 -5.53
C VAL A 7 7.60 4.37 -6.43
N SER A 8 7.76 4.23 -7.75
CA SER A 8 6.79 4.72 -8.72
C SER A 8 6.59 3.75 -9.87
N ALA A 9 5.44 3.86 -10.51
CA ALA A 9 5.13 3.17 -11.76
C ALA A 9 4.27 4.05 -12.65
N GLU A 10 4.42 3.91 -13.95
CA GLU A 10 3.50 4.45 -14.95
C GLU A 10 2.49 3.38 -15.35
N ILE A 11 1.22 3.78 -15.45
CA ILE A 11 0.08 2.91 -15.78
C ILE A 11 -0.64 3.51 -16.97
N ASP A 12 -0.89 2.71 -17.99
CA ASP A 12 -1.62 3.12 -19.19
C ASP A 12 -3.14 3.09 -18.93
N ALA A 13 -3.57 3.97 -18.06
CA ALA A 13 -4.95 4.17 -17.64
C ALA A 13 -5.12 5.54 -16.98
N SER A 14 -6.35 6.06 -16.97
CA SER A 14 -6.70 7.31 -16.30
C SER A 14 -6.69 7.19 -14.78
N VAL A 15 -6.53 8.34 -14.09
CA VAL A 15 -6.52 8.39 -12.61
C VAL A 15 -7.76 7.75 -11.99
N PRO A 16 -9.00 7.95 -12.46
CA PRO A 16 -10.16 7.30 -11.87
C PRO A 16 -10.11 5.76 -11.95
N VAL A 17 -9.56 5.22 -13.03
CA VAL A 17 -9.44 3.76 -13.22
C VAL A 17 -8.41 3.19 -12.25
N VAL A 18 -7.25 3.82 -12.14
CA VAL A 18 -6.19 3.43 -11.19
C VAL A 18 -6.69 3.54 -9.75
N TRP A 19 -7.35 4.65 -9.41
CA TRP A 19 -7.93 4.89 -8.09
C TRP A 19 -8.87 3.78 -7.67
N ASN A 20 -9.80 3.38 -8.53
CA ASN A 20 -10.76 2.32 -8.24
C ASN A 20 -10.10 0.96 -7.98
N VAL A 21 -8.95 0.69 -8.59
CA VAL A 21 -8.17 -0.53 -8.31
C VAL A 21 -7.43 -0.40 -6.98
N LEU A 22 -6.89 0.78 -6.68
CA LEU A 22 -6.14 1.06 -5.45
C LEU A 22 -7.00 0.90 -4.20
N ILE A 23 -8.24 1.45 -4.22
CA ILE A 23 -9.17 1.42 -3.08
C ILE A 23 -10.05 0.17 -3.01
N ASP A 24 -9.95 -0.74 -3.95
CA ASP A 24 -10.59 -2.06 -3.89
C ASP A 24 -9.83 -2.94 -2.89
N TRP A 25 -10.08 -2.74 -1.60
CA TRP A 25 -9.33 -3.36 -0.51
C TRP A 25 -9.26 -4.89 -0.64
N ALA A 26 -10.36 -5.55 -0.88
CA ALA A 26 -10.41 -7.00 -1.08
C ALA A 26 -9.66 -7.44 -2.35
N GLY A 27 -9.70 -6.60 -3.38
CA GLY A 27 -9.01 -6.81 -4.65
C GLY A 27 -7.50 -6.56 -4.61
N GLN A 28 -6.96 -5.98 -3.53
CA GLN A 28 -5.53 -5.73 -3.40
C GLN A 28 -4.67 -7.00 -3.43
N SER A 29 -5.24 -8.16 -3.08
CA SER A 29 -4.59 -9.47 -3.22
C SER A 29 -4.16 -9.79 -4.67
N ARG A 30 -4.74 -9.13 -5.67
CA ARG A 30 -4.42 -9.33 -7.09
C ARG A 30 -3.10 -8.67 -7.49
N TRP A 31 -2.67 -7.66 -6.75
CA TRP A 31 -1.46 -6.91 -7.08
C TRP A 31 -0.44 -6.82 -5.93
N ILE A 32 -0.82 -7.04 -4.67
CA ILE A 32 0.12 -7.18 -3.57
C ILE A 32 0.40 -8.67 -3.35
N PRO A 33 1.61 -9.16 -3.67
CA PRO A 33 1.92 -10.60 -3.60
C PRO A 33 1.73 -11.17 -2.18
N LEU A 34 1.10 -12.34 -2.09
CA LEU A 34 0.88 -13.10 -0.84
C LEU A 34 0.11 -12.31 0.23
N THR A 35 -0.58 -11.23 -0.15
CA THR A 35 -1.27 -10.35 0.80
C THR A 35 -2.78 -10.41 0.59
N THR A 36 -3.50 -10.55 1.69
CA THR A 36 -4.95 -10.39 1.74
C THR A 36 -5.30 -9.19 2.60
N VAL A 37 -6.19 -8.34 2.11
CA VAL A 37 -6.66 -7.16 2.83
C VAL A 37 -8.14 -7.29 3.13
N ARG A 38 -8.53 -6.93 4.34
CA ARG A 38 -9.94 -6.90 4.75
C ARG A 38 -10.22 -5.65 5.58
N VAL A 39 -11.33 -5.02 5.30
CA VAL A 39 -11.84 -3.92 6.12
C VAL A 39 -12.43 -4.49 7.41
N ILE A 40 -12.17 -3.83 8.53
CA ILE A 40 -12.57 -4.28 9.88
C ILE A 40 -13.56 -3.35 10.58
N ASN A 41 -13.97 -2.26 9.91
CA ASN A 41 -15.04 -1.39 10.36
C ASN A 41 -16.23 -1.39 9.38
N ASP A 42 -17.25 -0.63 9.66
CA ASP A 42 -18.56 -0.64 9.00
C ASP A 42 -18.63 0.16 7.69
N HIS A 43 -17.54 0.83 7.29
CA HIS A 43 -17.45 1.54 6.02
C HIS A 43 -16.11 1.22 5.33
N ASP A 44 -16.10 1.25 4.01
CA ASP A 44 -14.97 0.86 3.15
C ASP A 44 -14.45 2.00 2.27
N ALA A 45 -14.95 3.21 2.46
CA ALA A 45 -14.53 4.40 1.73
C ALA A 45 -14.39 5.62 2.65
N GLY A 46 -13.40 6.46 2.35
CA GLY A 46 -13.16 7.71 3.06
C GLY A 46 -12.14 7.61 4.20
N VAL A 47 -11.90 8.74 4.84
CA VAL A 47 -11.06 8.81 6.04
C VAL A 47 -11.69 8.01 7.16
N GLY A 48 -10.85 7.29 7.94
CA GLY A 48 -11.29 6.45 9.05
C GLY A 48 -11.55 4.99 8.68
N VAL A 49 -11.46 4.61 7.40
CA VAL A 49 -11.43 3.18 7.02
C VAL A 49 -10.30 2.50 7.74
N ARG A 50 -10.61 1.40 8.43
CA ARG A 50 -9.63 0.55 9.11
C ARG A 50 -9.56 -0.80 8.42
N ALA A 51 -8.36 -1.26 8.17
CA ALA A 51 -8.15 -2.54 7.51
C ALA A 51 -6.98 -3.32 8.12
N GLU A 52 -6.99 -4.62 7.87
CA GLU A 52 -5.91 -5.55 8.16
C GLU A 52 -5.37 -6.11 6.86
N ALA A 53 -4.07 -5.98 6.65
CA ALA A 53 -3.34 -6.61 5.55
C ALA A 53 -2.46 -7.72 6.12
N LEU A 54 -2.69 -8.95 5.69
CA LEU A 54 -1.86 -10.09 6.05
C LEU A 54 -1.02 -10.53 4.86
N SER A 55 0.28 -10.35 4.95
CA SER A 55 1.25 -10.95 4.02
C SER A 55 1.63 -12.33 4.54
N GLY A 56 0.90 -13.35 4.09
CA GLY A 56 1.00 -14.72 4.59
C GLY A 56 -0.29 -15.50 4.39
N ILE A 57 -0.61 -16.40 5.32
CA ILE A 57 -1.83 -17.22 5.29
C ILE A 57 -2.63 -17.09 6.57
N TRP A 58 -3.95 -17.23 6.46
CA TRP A 58 -4.85 -17.39 7.59
C TRP A 58 -5.07 -18.88 7.89
N LEU A 59 -4.81 -19.30 9.11
CA LEU A 59 -5.19 -20.63 9.61
C LEU A 59 -6.39 -20.45 10.55
N GLY A 60 -7.59 -20.53 10.00
CA GLY A 60 -8.80 -20.12 10.70
C GLY A 60 -8.76 -18.64 11.04
N HIS A 61 -8.67 -18.30 12.32
CA HIS A 61 -8.54 -16.93 12.81
C HIS A 61 -7.10 -16.53 13.17
N ILE A 62 -6.13 -17.43 13.00
CA ILE A 62 -4.73 -17.20 13.36
C ILE A 62 -3.97 -16.71 12.13
N PRO A 63 -3.38 -15.49 12.15
CA PRO A 63 -2.55 -15.02 11.08
C PRO A 63 -1.14 -15.65 11.17
N LEU A 64 -0.72 -16.31 10.09
CA LEU A 64 0.64 -16.81 9.93
C LEU A 64 1.36 -15.97 8.88
N GLY A 65 2.11 -14.99 9.31
CA GLY A 65 2.83 -14.03 8.46
C GLY A 65 2.92 -12.65 9.07
N LEU A 66 3.22 -11.68 8.23
CA LEU A 66 3.29 -10.27 8.62
C LEU A 66 1.88 -9.66 8.58
N LEU A 67 1.34 -9.36 9.75
CA LEU A 67 0.08 -8.66 9.89
C LEU A 67 0.36 -7.15 10.02
N ASP A 68 -0.25 -6.37 9.16
CA ASP A 68 -0.28 -4.91 9.22
C ASP A 68 -1.71 -4.43 9.44
N ARG A 69 -1.88 -3.55 10.38
CA ARG A 69 -3.14 -2.82 10.61
C ARG A 69 -2.95 -1.38 10.24
N PHE A 70 -3.87 -0.84 9.48
CA PHE A 70 -3.79 0.54 9.07
C PHE A 70 -5.15 1.25 9.13
N ILE A 71 -5.09 2.57 9.15
CA ILE A 71 -6.24 3.46 9.05
C ILE A 71 -6.00 4.45 7.91
N VAL A 72 -7.02 4.74 7.14
CA VAL A 72 -7.00 5.82 6.14
C VAL A 72 -7.06 7.16 6.85
N THR A 73 -6.05 7.99 6.63
CA THR A 73 -5.89 9.32 7.24
C THR A 73 -6.10 10.45 6.24
N GLY A 74 -5.90 10.19 4.94
CA GLY A 74 -6.16 11.11 3.86
C GLY A 74 -6.90 10.43 2.71
N TRP A 75 -7.95 11.10 2.21
CA TRP A 75 -8.79 10.58 1.14
C TRP A 75 -9.14 11.70 0.18
N SER A 76 -8.40 11.79 -0.91
CA SER A 76 -8.60 12.76 -1.98
C SER A 76 -8.91 12.00 -3.27
N PRO A 77 -10.20 11.70 -3.54
CA PRO A 77 -10.60 10.97 -4.74
C PRO A 77 -10.28 11.80 -6.00
N PRO A 78 -10.32 11.19 -7.19
CA PRO A 78 -9.98 11.87 -8.44
C PRO A 78 -10.71 13.19 -8.62
N ILE A 79 -9.94 14.27 -8.75
CA ILE A 79 -10.41 15.61 -9.15
C ILE A 79 -9.47 16.08 -10.26
N GLY A 80 -9.99 16.19 -11.49
CA GLY A 80 -9.15 16.41 -12.67
C GLY A 80 -8.14 15.28 -12.85
N ASP A 81 -6.86 15.64 -12.93
CA ASP A 81 -5.77 14.73 -13.27
C ASP A 81 -5.03 14.17 -12.04
N SER A 82 -5.57 14.31 -10.84
CA SER A 82 -4.89 13.89 -9.62
C SER A 82 -5.80 13.23 -8.59
N ALA A 83 -5.19 12.38 -7.74
CA ALA A 83 -5.80 11.78 -6.56
C ALA A 83 -4.72 11.46 -5.53
N GLU A 84 -5.11 11.36 -4.24
CA GLU A 84 -4.17 11.01 -3.17
C GLU A 84 -4.87 10.16 -2.09
N LEU A 85 -4.19 9.10 -1.66
CA LEU A 85 -4.59 8.24 -0.56
C LEU A 85 -3.47 8.24 0.48
N GLU A 86 -3.82 8.54 1.74
CA GLU A 86 -2.90 8.45 2.86
C GLU A 86 -3.37 7.40 3.85
N ILE A 87 -2.44 6.61 4.36
CA ILE A 87 -2.70 5.60 5.39
C ILE A 87 -1.70 5.74 6.52
N LEU A 88 -2.11 5.34 7.72
CA LEU A 88 -1.25 5.23 8.89
C LEU A 88 -1.19 3.77 9.33
N HIS A 89 -0.01 3.19 9.30
CA HIS A 89 0.27 1.85 9.83
C HIS A 89 0.31 1.87 11.36
N LEU A 90 -0.47 0.99 11.98
CA LEU A 90 -0.69 0.95 13.44
C LEU A 90 0.06 -0.19 14.14
N GLY A 91 0.82 -0.98 13.40
CA GLY A 91 1.54 -2.12 13.95
C GLY A 91 0.80 -3.46 13.75
N PRO A 92 1.28 -4.50 14.41
CA PRO A 92 2.18 -4.53 15.57
C PRO A 92 3.70 -4.52 15.28
N TYR A 93 4.12 -4.79 14.04
CA TYR A 93 5.55 -4.98 13.72
C TYR A 93 6.26 -3.69 13.33
N PHE A 94 5.53 -2.77 12.74
CA PHE A 94 6.01 -1.45 12.35
C PHE A 94 4.86 -0.45 12.41
N THR A 95 5.21 0.83 12.47
CA THR A 95 4.27 1.94 12.36
C THR A 95 4.78 2.92 11.32
N GLY A 96 3.95 3.83 10.85
CA GLY A 96 4.38 4.85 9.92
C GLY A 96 3.31 5.27 8.94
N GLU A 97 3.69 6.07 7.97
CA GLU A 97 2.77 6.66 7.00
C GLU A 97 3.03 6.10 5.61
N GLY A 98 1.94 5.78 4.90
CA GLY A 98 1.95 5.43 3.49
C GLY A 98 1.16 6.46 2.69
N VAL A 99 1.70 6.93 1.57
CA VAL A 99 1.05 7.89 0.69
C VAL A 99 1.11 7.40 -0.75
N PHE A 100 -0.05 7.32 -1.40
CA PHE A 100 -0.17 7.05 -2.83
C PHE A 100 -0.63 8.33 -3.52
N ARG A 101 0.22 8.89 -4.37
CA ARG A 101 -0.10 10.04 -5.25
C ARG A 101 -0.27 9.55 -6.68
N LEU A 102 -1.36 9.96 -7.29
CA LEU A 102 -1.71 9.66 -8.67
C LEU A 102 -1.74 10.97 -9.45
N GLU A 103 -1.01 11.03 -10.56
CA GLU A 103 -1.00 12.17 -11.48
C GLU A 103 -1.10 11.68 -12.92
N GLU A 104 -2.05 12.22 -13.68
CA GLU A 104 -2.27 11.86 -15.08
C GLU A 104 -1.60 12.86 -16.02
N HIS A 105 -0.89 12.32 -16.99
CA HIS A 105 -0.34 13.08 -18.12
C HIS A 105 -0.54 12.28 -19.42
N ASN A 106 -1.22 12.92 -20.40
CA ASN A 106 -1.45 12.31 -21.73
C ASN A 106 -2.14 10.94 -21.67
N GLY A 107 -3.12 10.77 -20.77
CA GLY A 107 -3.89 9.53 -20.64
C GLY A 107 -3.17 8.41 -19.87
N ARG A 108 -2.02 8.69 -19.28
CA ARG A 108 -1.25 7.75 -18.45
C ARG A 108 -1.11 8.28 -17.04
N THR A 109 -1.25 7.44 -16.06
CA THR A 109 -1.13 7.78 -14.65
C THR A 109 0.21 7.37 -14.08
N THR A 110 0.94 8.32 -13.50
CA THR A 110 2.07 8.03 -12.61
C THR A 110 1.55 7.81 -11.20
N VAL A 111 1.84 6.65 -10.63
CA VAL A 111 1.60 6.34 -9.22
C VAL A 111 2.91 6.45 -8.48
N LEU A 112 2.98 7.36 -7.50
CA LEU A 112 4.09 7.47 -6.55
C LEU A 112 3.62 6.94 -5.20
N CYS A 113 4.29 5.88 -4.73
CA CYS A 113 4.09 5.33 -3.38
C CYS A 113 5.27 5.75 -2.50
N THR A 114 4.97 6.48 -1.45
CA THR A 114 5.94 6.89 -0.40
C THR A 114 5.58 6.20 0.90
N GLU A 115 6.51 5.47 1.49
CA GLU A 115 6.34 4.80 2.77
C GLU A 115 7.38 5.30 3.77
N LEU A 116 6.91 5.65 4.95
CA LEU A 116 7.71 6.05 6.10
C LEU A 116 7.52 5.03 7.22
N PHE A 117 8.43 4.08 7.34
CA PHE A 117 8.35 3.05 8.38
C PHE A 117 9.16 3.42 9.61
N THR A 118 8.58 3.18 10.78
CA THR A 118 9.28 3.20 12.07
C THR A 118 9.26 1.79 12.65
N LEU A 119 10.44 1.21 12.79
CA LEU A 119 10.63 -0.12 13.37
C LEU A 119 10.98 0.03 14.86
N PRO A 120 10.25 -0.63 15.77
CA PRO A 120 10.62 -0.67 17.17
C PRO A 120 11.87 -1.55 17.35
N GLY A 121 12.83 -1.10 18.15
CA GLY A 121 14.02 -1.87 18.49
C GLY A 121 15.31 -1.05 18.47
N GLY A 122 16.39 -1.66 18.96
CA GLY A 122 17.69 -1.07 19.03
C GLY A 122 18.55 -1.29 17.77
N ARG A 123 19.89 -1.14 17.93
CA ARG A 123 20.89 -1.19 16.85
C ARG A 123 20.82 -2.47 15.97
N VAL A 124 20.42 -3.61 16.56
CA VAL A 124 20.29 -4.89 15.83
C VAL A 124 19.15 -4.81 14.82
N VAL A 125 17.99 -4.29 15.22
CA VAL A 125 16.84 -4.10 14.34
C VAL A 125 17.15 -3.08 13.25
N GLU A 126 17.91 -2.04 13.57
CA GLU A 126 18.37 -1.06 12.59
C GLU A 126 19.26 -1.70 11.53
N TRP A 127 20.20 -2.54 11.93
CA TRP A 127 21.08 -3.26 11.01
C TRP A 127 20.31 -4.24 10.12
N LEU A 128 19.41 -5.04 10.71
CA LEU A 128 18.55 -5.97 9.98
C LEU A 128 17.61 -5.23 9.01
N GLY A 129 17.07 -4.09 9.43
CA GLY A 129 16.23 -3.24 8.59
C GLY A 129 16.97 -2.73 7.35
N ARG A 130 18.23 -2.30 7.51
CA ARG A 130 19.07 -1.86 6.36
C ARG A 130 19.33 -3.01 5.38
N LEU A 131 19.56 -4.23 5.86
CA LEU A 131 19.74 -5.41 5.00
C LEU A 131 18.45 -5.82 4.29
N ALA A 132 17.30 -5.63 4.92
CA ALA A 132 15.99 -5.95 4.34
C ALA A 132 15.51 -4.93 3.29
N MET A 133 16.05 -3.70 3.29
CA MET A 133 15.60 -2.61 2.41
C MET A 133 15.57 -2.96 0.92
N PRO A 134 16.60 -3.60 0.33
CA PRO A 134 16.55 -3.96 -1.10
C PRO A 134 15.42 -4.92 -1.43
N VAL A 135 15.16 -5.90 -0.54
CA VAL A 135 14.08 -6.88 -0.69
C VAL A 135 12.72 -6.19 -0.57
N LEU A 136 12.56 -5.33 0.43
CA LEU A 136 11.35 -4.55 0.65
C LEU A 136 11.04 -3.67 -0.58
N ARG A 137 12.06 -2.92 -1.06
CA ARG A 137 11.94 -2.11 -2.26
C ARG A 137 11.54 -2.94 -3.48
N ALA A 138 12.15 -4.10 -3.69
CA ALA A 138 11.81 -5.00 -4.79
C ALA A 138 10.36 -5.50 -4.69
N GLY A 139 9.86 -5.77 -3.48
CA GLY A 139 8.47 -6.12 -3.20
C GLY A 139 7.50 -5.01 -3.61
N PHE A 140 7.76 -3.77 -3.21
CA PHE A 140 6.94 -2.61 -3.59
C PHE A 140 6.96 -2.34 -5.09
N VAL A 141 8.13 -2.40 -5.73
CA VAL A 141 8.25 -2.27 -7.20
C VAL A 141 7.43 -3.35 -7.91
N ARG A 142 7.50 -4.60 -7.44
CA ARG A 142 6.71 -5.70 -7.99
C ARG A 142 5.21 -5.45 -7.81
N SER A 143 4.79 -4.98 -6.64
CA SER A 143 3.38 -4.65 -6.37
C SER A 143 2.86 -3.56 -7.30
N LEU A 144 3.61 -2.47 -7.50
CA LEU A 144 3.19 -1.41 -8.42
C LEU A 144 3.14 -1.86 -9.89
N ARG A 145 4.06 -2.74 -10.32
CA ARG A 145 3.98 -3.35 -11.66
C ARG A 145 2.75 -4.25 -11.80
N ALA A 146 2.42 -5.00 -10.75
CA ALA A 146 1.21 -5.82 -10.76
C ALA A 146 -0.06 -4.97 -10.72
N LEU A 147 -0.05 -3.84 -9.99
CA LEU A 147 -1.12 -2.85 -10.03
C LEU A 147 -1.34 -2.33 -11.46
N ALA A 148 -0.27 -1.98 -12.17
CA ALA A 148 -0.33 -1.58 -13.58
C ALA A 148 -0.99 -2.67 -14.43
N ALA A 149 -0.49 -3.91 -14.35
CA ALA A 149 -1.02 -5.03 -15.13
C ALA A 149 -2.50 -5.32 -14.85
N VAL A 150 -2.93 -5.27 -13.57
CA VAL A 150 -4.34 -5.47 -13.19
C VAL A 150 -5.22 -4.33 -13.69
N THR A 151 -4.71 -3.11 -13.69
CA THR A 151 -5.44 -1.92 -14.13
C THR A 151 -5.60 -1.90 -15.65
N GLU A 152 -4.54 -2.18 -16.39
CA GLU A 152 -4.51 -2.18 -17.86
C GLU A 152 -5.30 -3.34 -18.48
N ALA A 153 -5.58 -4.39 -17.71
CA ALA A 153 -6.40 -5.54 -18.13
C ALA A 153 -7.91 -5.31 -17.99
N ARG A 154 -8.36 -4.15 -17.48
CA ARG A 154 -9.77 -3.77 -17.33
C ARG A 154 -10.26 -2.99 -18.55
#